data_680af86885ed4a5f2246638333a318f0
#
_entry.id   680af86885ed4a5f2246638333a318f0
#
_cell.length_a   1.000
_cell.length_b   1.000
_cell.length_c   1.000
_cell.angle_alpha   90.00
_cell.angle_beta   90.00
_cell.angle_gamma   90.00
#
_symmetry.space_group_name_H-M   'P 1'
#
loop_
_entity.id
_entity.type
_entity.pdbx_description
1 polymer ?
#
loop_
_entity_poly.entity_id
_entity_poly.type
_entity_poly.pdbx_seq_one_letter_code
_entity_poly.pdbx_strand_id
1 'polypeptide(L)'
;GLGDVYKRQVEYGGMGGTPTVFGSASLSINSTEVDFFVDKDLVGIIEGQSESAKRFIYSSTYPVLERMEWYRTTKKNDNIKFQDLGLSLDMTNKGTYPYAKLLDAYLLKGDVNKEQKLSNEHIEKFISELPLSQYLKNEFGTVPRKWKTWSSGYFKKGKIKLKSGKVNQKFAADALTIGMDKIIRKNTLFGIAVRIQDEDTDIGHSGTQIKSDAKSATIYSSWHNNKSTFIDGLVGYGYMENDLTRIVQANPSNPLTGNRGVKQYFTSIKFNKIMDKDNFTSLLFGRFDYGLSKLESFSEIGSTHALKFEDQNLKNKSISIGGLIKYKKKIDNGYFLPYGRIEFSENLTPNSKLKASYISDPNTTYYYTVKEDYSNSLKLELGFDLNLIDSWYFSTSIRRLIKNNKDYENEFAIKLGRPF
;
A
#
# COMPACT_ATOMS: atom_id res chain seq x y z
N GLY A 1 -3.14 30.01 32.58
CA GLY A 1 -2.70 28.67 32.96
C GLY A 1 -3.69 27.66 32.43
N LEU A 2 -3.35 26.40 32.42
CA LEU A 2 -4.22 25.29 31.97
C LEU A 2 -5.62 25.28 32.61
N GLY A 3 -5.78 25.85 33.80
CA GLY A 3 -7.05 25.97 34.50
C GLY A 3 -8.06 26.94 33.86
N ASP A 4 -7.58 28.01 33.24
CA ASP A 4 -8.45 28.99 32.59
C ASP A 4 -8.99 28.52 31.23
N VAL A 5 -8.22 27.70 30.54
CA VAL A 5 -8.66 27.06 29.31
C VAL A 5 -9.78 26.07 29.60
N TYR A 6 -9.65 25.30 30.68
CA TYR A 6 -10.68 24.34 31.12
C TYR A 6 -11.98 25.01 31.57
N LYS A 7 -11.91 26.13 32.30
CA LYS A 7 -13.09 26.89 32.71
C LYS A 7 -13.86 27.48 31.53
N ARG A 8 -13.17 28.03 30.53
CA ARG A 8 -13.82 28.56 29.33
C ARG A 8 -14.48 27.46 28.49
N GLN A 9 -13.95 26.24 28.51
CA GLN A 9 -14.55 25.10 27.84
C GLN A 9 -15.85 24.62 28.46
N VAL A 10 -15.96 24.66 29.78
CA VAL A 10 -17.18 24.29 30.53
C VAL A 10 -18.28 25.34 30.33
N GLU A 11 -17.96 26.61 30.25
CA GLU A 11 -18.95 27.68 30.00
C GLU A 11 -19.51 27.66 28.58
N TYR A 12 -18.72 27.23 27.57
CA TYR A 12 -19.20 27.11 26.18
C TYR A 12 -20.06 25.86 25.93
N GLY A 13 -19.88 24.80 26.70
CA GLY A 13 -20.72 23.60 26.65
C GLY A 13 -22.16 23.81 27.15
N GLY A 14 -22.45 24.99 27.70
CA GLY A 14 -23.79 25.36 28.21
C GLY A 14 -24.68 26.13 27.25
N MET A 15 -24.18 26.55 26.10
CA MET A 15 -25.00 27.22 25.09
C MET A 15 -25.51 26.20 24.05
N GLY A 16 -26.61 25.54 24.45
CA GLY A 16 -27.63 24.93 23.59
C GLY A 16 -27.10 24.18 22.36
N GLY A 17 -26.23 23.34 22.56
CA GLY A 17 -25.74 22.69 21.41
C GLY A 17 -25.45 21.27 21.62
N THR A 18 -25.01 20.69 20.71
CA THR A 18 -24.48 19.39 20.54
C THR A 18 -23.50 19.09 21.64
N PRO A 19 -23.72 18.02 22.37
CA PRO A 19 -22.83 17.60 23.44
C PRO A 19 -21.45 17.37 22.85
N THR A 20 -20.50 17.89 23.53
CA THR A 20 -19.08 17.86 23.34
C THR A 20 -18.52 16.45 23.13
N VAL A 21 -18.75 15.88 21.96
CA VAL A 21 -17.93 14.79 21.44
C VAL A 21 -16.50 15.29 21.18
N PHE A 22 -16.35 16.56 21.02
CA PHE A 22 -15.08 17.27 20.92
C PHE A 22 -14.71 17.80 22.28
N GLY A 23 -13.82 17.14 22.95
CA GLY A 23 -13.41 17.46 24.33
C GLY A 23 -12.91 18.88 24.57
N SER A 24 -12.63 19.66 23.55
CA SER A 24 -12.29 21.08 23.64
C SER A 24 -12.16 21.71 22.24
N ALA A 25 -12.91 22.77 22.00
CA ALA A 25 -12.70 23.63 20.85
C ALA A 25 -11.88 24.84 21.27
N SER A 26 -10.78 25.14 20.60
CA SER A 26 -10.12 26.45 20.72
C SER A 26 -10.74 27.38 19.68
N LEU A 27 -11.42 28.43 20.16
CA LEU A 27 -11.86 29.52 19.32
C LEU A 27 -10.69 30.44 19.03
N SER A 28 -10.31 30.58 17.76
CA SER A 28 -9.50 31.70 17.31
C SER A 28 -10.39 32.95 17.26
N ILE A 29 -10.02 33.99 18.00
CA ILE A 29 -10.84 35.20 18.23
C ILE A 29 -11.14 35.96 16.94
N ASN A 30 -10.54 35.62 15.80
CA ASN A 30 -10.68 36.35 14.52
C ASN A 30 -11.17 35.49 13.34
N SER A 31 -11.61 34.25 13.56
CA SER A 31 -12.13 33.44 12.46
C SER A 31 -13.40 32.70 12.88
N THR A 32 -14.33 32.57 11.95
CA THR A 32 -15.46 31.64 12.04
C THR A 32 -15.02 30.16 11.99
N GLU A 33 -13.71 29.92 12.04
CA GLU A 33 -13.09 28.60 12.01
C GLU A 33 -12.83 28.14 13.43
N VAL A 34 -13.42 27.02 13.80
CA VAL A 34 -13.19 26.32 15.07
C VAL A 34 -12.25 25.16 14.79
N ASP A 35 -11.06 25.20 15.42
CA ASP A 35 -10.17 24.04 15.37
C ASP A 35 -10.68 22.94 16.29
N PHE A 36 -10.81 21.74 15.75
CA PHE A 36 -11.18 20.56 16.53
C PHE A 36 -10.09 20.19 17.53
N PHE A 37 -10.41 20.17 18.81
CA PHE A 37 -9.73 19.29 19.75
C PHE A 37 -10.63 18.12 20.06
N VAL A 38 -10.25 16.97 19.74
CA VAL A 38 -11.04 16.01 19.07
C VAL A 38 -11.10 14.78 19.93
N ASP A 39 -12.24 14.12 19.93
CA ASP A 39 -12.36 12.72 20.24
C ASP A 39 -11.22 11.95 19.55
N LYS A 40 -10.43 11.22 20.36
CA LYS A 40 -9.23 10.53 19.87
C LYS A 40 -9.55 9.56 18.73
N ASP A 41 -10.73 8.95 18.75
CA ASP A 41 -11.18 8.01 17.73
C ASP A 41 -11.49 8.72 16.41
N LEU A 42 -12.02 9.95 16.47
CA LEU A 42 -12.24 10.76 15.26
C LEU A 42 -10.91 11.17 14.61
N VAL A 43 -9.94 11.63 15.38
CA VAL A 43 -8.58 11.89 14.85
C VAL A 43 -8.00 10.62 14.27
N GLY A 44 -8.14 9.51 14.99
CA GLY A 44 -7.66 8.21 14.55
C GLY A 44 -8.23 7.79 13.19
N ILE A 45 -9.53 7.99 12.97
CA ILE A 45 -10.18 7.73 11.67
C ILE A 45 -9.64 8.64 10.57
N ILE A 46 -9.53 9.95 10.82
CA ILE A 46 -9.04 10.90 9.82
C ILE A 46 -7.60 10.57 9.41
N GLU A 47 -6.73 10.33 10.38
CA GLU A 47 -5.34 9.99 10.12
C GLU A 47 -5.17 8.57 9.57
N GLY A 48 -6.00 7.64 10.03
CA GLY A 48 -6.02 6.26 9.54
C GLY A 48 -6.33 6.17 8.06
N GLN A 49 -7.32 6.91 7.57
CA GLN A 49 -7.62 6.98 6.13
C GLN A 49 -6.44 7.56 5.34
N SER A 50 -5.80 8.62 5.86
CA SER A 50 -4.62 9.21 5.23
C SER A 50 -3.46 8.22 5.14
N GLU A 51 -3.17 7.50 6.21
CA GLU A 51 -2.09 6.51 6.26
C GLU A 51 -2.41 5.28 5.40
N SER A 52 -3.66 4.81 5.37
CA SER A 52 -4.09 3.73 4.47
C SER A 52 -3.91 4.12 3.00
N ALA A 53 -4.32 5.34 2.62
CA ALA A 53 -4.12 5.86 1.27
C ALA A 53 -2.64 5.89 0.86
N LYS A 54 -1.74 6.31 1.75
CA LYS A 54 -0.28 6.31 1.52
C LYS A 54 0.28 4.89 1.40
N ARG A 55 -0.12 3.99 2.29
CA ARG A 55 0.30 2.58 2.26
C ARG A 55 -0.10 1.91 0.95
N PHE A 56 -1.30 2.19 0.44
CA PHE A 56 -1.76 1.63 -0.82
C PHE A 56 -0.92 2.11 -2.02
N ILE A 57 -0.58 3.40 -2.12
CA ILE A 57 0.33 3.90 -3.16
C ILE A 57 1.68 3.19 -3.10
N TYR A 58 2.29 3.14 -1.91
CA TYR A 58 3.57 2.46 -1.72
C TYR A 58 3.49 0.98 -2.10
N SER A 59 2.45 0.29 -1.65
CA SER A 59 2.27 -1.13 -1.93
C SER A 59 1.97 -1.42 -3.40
N SER A 60 1.40 -0.47 -4.13
CA SER A 60 1.16 -0.59 -5.58
C SER A 60 2.43 -0.36 -6.41
N THR A 61 3.36 0.47 -5.93
CA THR A 61 4.61 0.77 -6.64
C THR A 61 5.69 -0.28 -6.42
N TYR A 62 5.81 -0.78 -5.19
CA TYR A 62 6.94 -1.60 -4.76
C TYR A 62 7.09 -2.93 -5.51
N PRO A 63 6.05 -3.77 -5.71
CA PRO A 63 6.17 -5.04 -6.44
C PRO A 63 6.62 -4.85 -7.89
N VAL A 64 6.20 -3.77 -8.53
CA VAL A 64 6.58 -3.43 -9.90
C VAL A 64 8.06 -3.04 -9.98
N LEU A 65 8.54 -2.22 -9.03
CA LEU A 65 9.96 -1.86 -8.94
C LEU A 65 10.83 -3.09 -8.64
N GLU A 66 10.39 -3.98 -7.76
CA GLU A 66 11.06 -5.25 -7.48
C GLU A 66 11.11 -6.14 -8.71
N ARG A 67 10.03 -6.22 -9.50
CA ARG A 67 10.01 -6.97 -10.76
C ARG A 67 11.08 -6.48 -11.72
N MET A 68 11.18 -5.17 -11.93
CA MET A 68 12.19 -4.58 -12.78
C MET A 68 13.62 -4.84 -12.28
N GLU A 69 13.83 -4.79 -10.97
CA GLU A 69 15.10 -5.08 -10.33
C GLU A 69 15.46 -6.57 -10.43
N TRP A 70 14.52 -7.45 -10.12
CA TRP A 70 14.72 -8.90 -10.24
C TRP A 70 15.13 -9.29 -11.66
N TYR A 71 14.44 -8.76 -12.66
CA TYR A 71 14.73 -9.02 -14.07
C TYR A 71 16.19 -8.72 -14.43
N ARG A 72 16.81 -7.73 -13.84
CA ARG A 72 18.20 -7.32 -14.10
C ARG A 72 19.22 -8.15 -13.34
N THR A 73 18.92 -8.44 -12.07
CA THR A 73 19.87 -9.16 -11.21
C THR A 73 19.92 -10.66 -11.53
N THR A 74 18.89 -11.19 -12.18
CA THR A 74 18.79 -12.63 -12.48
C THR A 74 19.15 -12.97 -13.92
N LYS A 75 19.04 -12.03 -14.86
CA LYS A 75 19.22 -12.26 -16.31
C LYS A 75 20.64 -12.63 -16.75
N LYS A 76 21.64 -12.50 -15.92
CA LYS A 76 23.04 -12.84 -16.28
C LYS A 76 23.31 -14.33 -16.45
N ASN A 77 22.35 -15.21 -16.13
CA ASN A 77 22.45 -16.63 -16.42
C ASN A 77 21.62 -16.92 -17.68
N ASP A 78 22.26 -16.95 -18.83
CA ASP A 78 21.65 -17.10 -20.17
C ASP A 78 20.82 -18.38 -20.38
N ASN A 79 20.73 -19.28 -19.39
CA ASN A 79 20.04 -20.57 -19.50
C ASN A 79 18.79 -20.72 -18.63
N ILE A 80 18.36 -19.67 -17.94
CA ILE A 80 17.18 -19.78 -17.07
C ILE A 80 16.01 -19.00 -17.67
N LYS A 81 15.04 -19.71 -18.24
CA LYS A 81 13.76 -19.16 -18.69
C LYS A 81 12.80 -19.24 -17.51
N PHE A 82 12.47 -18.12 -16.87
CA PHE A 82 11.53 -18.09 -15.74
C PHE A 82 10.22 -17.39 -16.13
N GLN A 83 9.13 -17.99 -15.74
CA GLN A 83 7.84 -17.33 -15.52
C GLN A 83 7.65 -17.24 -14.00
N ASP A 84 7.42 -16.05 -13.47
CA ASP A 84 7.28 -15.86 -12.03
C ASP A 84 5.82 -15.98 -11.60
N LEU A 85 5.56 -16.95 -10.76
CA LEU A 85 4.34 -17.01 -9.97
C LEU A 85 4.72 -16.75 -8.51
N GLY A 86 4.44 -15.55 -8.00
CA GLY A 86 4.67 -15.23 -6.59
C GLY A 86 3.38 -15.35 -5.81
N LEU A 87 3.36 -16.21 -4.80
CA LEU A 87 2.28 -16.31 -3.82
C LEU A 87 2.84 -15.94 -2.45
N SER A 88 2.16 -15.06 -1.73
CA SER A 88 2.46 -14.83 -0.33
C SER A 88 1.40 -15.53 0.53
N LEU A 89 1.88 -16.26 1.53
CA LEU A 89 1.03 -16.97 2.47
C LEU A 89 0.94 -16.15 3.76
N ASP A 90 -0.28 -15.93 4.23
CA ASP A 90 -0.49 -15.41 5.58
C ASP A 90 -0.43 -16.55 6.59
N MET A 91 0.36 -16.36 7.63
CA MET A 91 0.51 -17.30 8.73
C MET A 91 -0.37 -16.95 9.94
N THR A 92 -1.29 -16.00 9.82
CA THR A 92 -2.20 -15.63 10.89
C THR A 92 -3.64 -16.03 10.58
N ASN A 93 -4.18 -16.85 11.41
CA ASN A 93 -5.48 -17.55 11.32
C ASN A 93 -6.73 -16.64 11.38
N LYS A 94 -6.69 -15.41 10.86
CA LYS A 94 -7.85 -14.50 10.86
C LYS A 94 -7.91 -13.70 9.57
N GLY A 95 -8.79 -14.08 8.68
CA GLY A 95 -9.19 -13.28 7.54
C GLY A 95 -9.26 -14.05 6.23
N THR A 96 -10.26 -13.75 5.45
CA THR A 96 -10.41 -14.21 4.07
C THR A 96 -9.46 -13.38 3.20
N TYR A 97 -8.51 -14.01 2.58
CA TYR A 97 -7.48 -13.33 1.77
C TYR A 97 -8.04 -12.84 0.45
N PRO A 98 -7.62 -11.68 -0.07
CA PRO A 98 -8.08 -11.18 -1.37
C PRO A 98 -7.79 -12.16 -2.51
N TYR A 99 -6.60 -12.75 -2.51
CA TYR A 99 -6.26 -13.74 -3.51
C TYR A 99 -6.99 -15.09 -3.30
N ALA A 100 -7.35 -15.45 -2.06
CA ALA A 100 -8.19 -16.60 -1.81
C ALA A 100 -9.63 -16.34 -2.30
N LYS A 101 -10.20 -15.15 -2.05
CA LYS A 101 -11.48 -14.72 -2.62
C LYS A 101 -11.44 -14.68 -4.15
N LEU A 102 -10.33 -14.19 -4.71
CA LEU A 102 -10.13 -14.11 -6.15
C LEU A 102 -9.98 -15.50 -6.76
N LEU A 103 -9.25 -16.38 -6.09
CA LEU A 103 -9.09 -17.76 -6.46
C LEU A 103 -10.40 -18.54 -6.33
N ASP A 104 -11.12 -18.36 -5.22
CA ASP A 104 -12.44 -18.96 -4.99
C ASP A 104 -13.46 -18.46 -6.02
N ALA A 105 -13.48 -17.17 -6.33
CA ALA A 105 -14.35 -16.59 -7.36
C ALA A 105 -14.02 -17.13 -8.75
N TYR A 106 -12.77 -17.42 -9.04
CA TYR A 106 -12.32 -18.02 -10.28
C TYR A 106 -12.67 -19.51 -10.35
N LEU A 107 -12.42 -20.25 -9.26
CA LEU A 107 -12.74 -21.69 -9.16
C LEU A 107 -14.26 -21.97 -9.12
N LEU A 108 -15.04 -21.04 -8.55
CA LEU A 108 -16.51 -21.14 -8.52
C LEU A 108 -17.17 -20.83 -9.87
N LYS A 109 -16.49 -20.09 -10.76
CA LYS A 109 -16.96 -19.84 -12.13
C LYS A 109 -16.68 -20.97 -13.12
N GLY A 110 -15.78 -21.87 -12.79
CA GLY A 110 -15.48 -23.07 -13.56
C GLY A 110 -15.70 -24.29 -12.67
N ASP A 111 -16.37 -25.33 -13.15
CA ASP A 111 -16.52 -26.63 -12.48
C ASP A 111 -15.17 -27.34 -12.22
N VAL A 112 -14.28 -26.65 -11.47
CA VAL A 112 -12.94 -27.14 -11.17
C VAL A 112 -12.97 -27.80 -9.80
N ASN A 113 -12.76 -29.11 -9.76
CA ASN A 113 -12.59 -29.87 -8.52
C ASN A 113 -11.50 -29.22 -7.63
N LYS A 114 -11.81 -29.07 -6.34
CA LYS A 114 -10.96 -28.42 -5.32
C LYS A 114 -9.52 -28.98 -5.22
N GLU A 115 -9.21 -30.09 -5.86
CA GLU A 115 -7.90 -30.73 -5.85
C GLU A 115 -7.02 -30.42 -7.08
N GLN A 116 -7.54 -29.69 -8.08
CA GLN A 116 -6.71 -29.34 -9.22
C GLN A 116 -5.73 -28.23 -8.84
N LYS A 117 -4.44 -28.58 -8.76
CA LYS A 117 -3.32 -27.65 -8.75
C LYS A 117 -3.55 -26.56 -9.81
N LEU A 118 -3.46 -25.30 -9.42
CA LEU A 118 -3.43 -24.18 -10.34
C LEU A 118 -2.42 -24.49 -11.45
N SER A 119 -2.92 -24.82 -12.63
CA SER A 119 -2.07 -25.00 -13.81
C SER A 119 -1.82 -23.64 -14.44
N ASN A 120 -0.76 -23.53 -15.20
CA ASN A 120 -0.45 -22.33 -15.97
C ASN A 120 -1.57 -21.91 -16.89
N GLU A 121 -2.29 -22.89 -17.44
CA GLU A 121 -3.43 -22.68 -18.31
C GLU A 121 -4.57 -21.94 -17.60
N HIS A 122 -4.80 -22.21 -16.32
CA HIS A 122 -5.78 -21.48 -15.50
C HIS A 122 -5.35 -20.04 -15.24
N ILE A 123 -4.07 -19.81 -15.04
CA ILE A 123 -3.53 -18.46 -14.82
C ILE A 123 -3.53 -17.65 -16.11
N GLU A 124 -3.13 -18.24 -17.22
CA GLU A 124 -3.21 -17.61 -18.53
C GLU A 124 -4.66 -17.29 -18.91
N LYS A 125 -5.60 -18.21 -18.63
CA LYS A 125 -7.02 -18.00 -18.81
C LYS A 125 -7.53 -16.85 -17.96
N PHE A 126 -7.17 -16.81 -16.64
CA PHE A 126 -7.53 -15.72 -15.75
C PHE A 126 -6.99 -14.36 -16.24
N ILE A 127 -5.70 -14.31 -16.61
CA ILE A 127 -5.10 -13.10 -17.16
C ILE A 127 -5.79 -12.67 -18.46
N SER A 128 -6.18 -13.63 -19.31
CA SER A 128 -6.87 -13.35 -20.57
C SER A 128 -8.30 -12.83 -20.39
N GLU A 129 -8.92 -13.10 -19.25
CA GLU A 129 -10.27 -12.64 -18.90
C GLU A 129 -10.27 -11.26 -18.18
N LEU A 130 -9.11 -10.75 -17.75
CA LEU A 130 -9.03 -9.41 -17.19
C LEU A 130 -9.43 -8.35 -18.23
N PRO A 131 -10.19 -7.29 -17.84
CA PRO A 131 -10.63 -6.26 -18.78
C PRO A 131 -9.49 -5.63 -19.60
N LEU A 132 -8.32 -5.45 -18.97
CA LEU A 132 -7.12 -4.92 -19.63
C LEU A 132 -6.55 -5.88 -20.67
N SER A 133 -6.56 -7.18 -20.41
CA SER A 133 -6.06 -8.19 -21.36
C SER A 133 -7.02 -8.38 -22.54
N GLN A 134 -8.33 -8.25 -22.32
CA GLN A 134 -9.31 -8.24 -23.38
C GLN A 134 -9.16 -7.01 -24.27
N TYR A 135 -8.92 -5.84 -23.67
CA TYR A 135 -8.60 -4.62 -24.42
C TYR A 135 -7.34 -4.80 -25.26
N LEU A 136 -6.25 -5.29 -24.68
CA LEU A 136 -5.00 -5.57 -25.39
C LEU A 136 -5.16 -6.61 -26.50
N LYS A 137 -5.97 -7.65 -26.26
CA LYS A 137 -6.27 -8.68 -27.25
C LYS A 137 -7.07 -8.12 -28.42
N ASN A 138 -8.02 -7.22 -28.15
CA ASN A 138 -8.84 -6.59 -29.19
C ASN A 138 -8.03 -5.59 -30.03
N GLU A 139 -7.13 -4.82 -29.39
CA GLU A 139 -6.31 -3.82 -30.08
C GLU A 139 -5.07 -4.40 -30.80
N PHE A 140 -4.45 -5.43 -30.22
CA PHE A 140 -3.16 -5.97 -30.67
C PHE A 140 -3.21 -7.43 -31.16
N GLY A 141 -4.40 -8.03 -31.23
CA GLY A 141 -4.56 -9.44 -31.57
C GLY A 141 -4.20 -10.39 -30.42
N THR A 142 -3.84 -11.62 -30.74
CA THR A 142 -3.38 -12.59 -29.73
C THR A 142 -2.17 -12.06 -28.97
N VAL A 143 -2.19 -12.17 -27.63
CA VAL A 143 -1.05 -11.75 -26.76
C VAL A 143 0.26 -12.26 -27.40
N PRO A 144 1.19 -11.37 -27.75
CA PRO A 144 2.39 -11.78 -28.43
C PRO A 144 3.17 -12.82 -27.62
N ARG A 145 3.64 -13.90 -28.22
CA ARG A 145 4.42 -14.99 -27.57
C ARG A 145 5.68 -14.55 -26.80
N LYS A 146 6.01 -13.26 -26.81
CA LYS A 146 7.17 -12.66 -26.14
C LYS A 146 6.83 -11.95 -24.81
N TRP A 147 5.56 -11.93 -24.40
CA TRP A 147 5.17 -11.40 -23.09
C TRP A 147 5.47 -12.42 -21.99
N LYS A 148 5.96 -11.95 -20.86
CA LYS A 148 6.22 -12.73 -19.64
C LYS A 148 5.25 -12.29 -18.58
N THR A 149 4.57 -13.21 -17.96
CA THR A 149 3.69 -12.97 -16.83
C THR A 149 4.44 -13.12 -15.51
N TRP A 150 3.98 -12.42 -14.50
CA TRP A 150 4.51 -12.51 -13.15
C TRP A 150 3.43 -12.20 -12.13
N SER A 151 3.59 -12.69 -10.91
CA SER A 151 2.75 -12.34 -9.78
C SER A 151 3.58 -12.11 -8.53
N SER A 152 3.06 -11.29 -7.63
CA SER A 152 3.67 -11.02 -6.35
C SER A 152 2.59 -10.80 -5.30
N GLY A 153 2.61 -11.59 -4.25
CA GLY A 153 1.75 -11.42 -3.10
C GLY A 153 2.56 -10.98 -1.88
N TYR A 154 1.92 -10.29 -0.94
CA TYR A 154 2.52 -9.99 0.34
C TYR A 154 1.47 -9.94 1.45
N PHE A 155 1.98 -10.12 2.65
CA PHE A 155 1.29 -9.87 3.88
C PHE A 155 2.08 -8.83 4.69
N LYS A 156 1.37 -7.86 5.27
CA LYS A 156 1.96 -6.76 6.00
C LYS A 156 1.20 -6.49 7.30
N LYS A 157 1.93 -6.30 8.38
CA LYS A 157 1.39 -5.83 9.65
C LYS A 157 2.19 -4.65 10.17
N GLY A 158 1.51 -3.71 10.79
CA GLY A 158 2.19 -2.57 11.38
C GLY A 158 1.46 -1.98 12.57
N LYS A 159 2.20 -1.17 13.30
CA LYS A 159 1.71 -0.36 14.40
C LYS A 159 2.24 1.05 14.24
N ILE A 160 1.33 2.00 14.23
CA ILE A 160 1.62 3.43 14.25
C ILE A 160 1.29 3.93 15.65
N LYS A 161 2.31 4.43 16.35
CA LYS A 161 2.15 5.09 17.63
C LYS A 161 2.11 6.58 17.38
N LEU A 162 0.93 7.15 17.41
CA LEU A 162 0.76 8.58 17.21
C LEU A 162 1.36 9.36 18.41
N LYS A 163 1.80 10.60 18.16
CA LYS A 163 2.34 11.50 19.18
C LYS A 163 1.32 11.76 20.27
N SER A 164 1.77 12.31 21.40
CA SER A 164 0.95 12.60 22.58
C SER A 164 -0.45 13.15 22.23
N GLY A 165 -1.47 12.51 22.78
CA GLY A 165 -2.88 12.89 22.56
C GLY A 165 -3.59 12.15 21.43
N LYS A 166 -2.88 11.38 20.58
CA LYS A 166 -3.44 10.60 19.49
C LYS A 166 -3.54 9.10 19.81
N VAL A 167 -4.42 8.39 19.15
CA VAL A 167 -4.67 6.95 19.37
C VAL A 167 -3.74 6.11 18.51
N ASN A 168 -3.19 5.03 19.09
CA ASN A 168 -2.41 4.07 18.33
C ASN A 168 -3.26 3.37 17.27
N GLN A 169 -2.67 3.13 16.12
CA GLN A 169 -3.29 2.35 15.03
C GLN A 169 -2.54 1.03 14.86
N LYS A 170 -3.28 -0.03 14.60
CA LYS A 170 -2.74 -1.32 14.18
C LYS A 170 -3.38 -1.67 12.85
N PHE A 171 -2.60 -2.13 11.91
CA PHE A 171 -3.14 -2.53 10.62
C PHE A 171 -2.59 -3.89 10.19
N ALA A 172 -3.38 -4.58 9.39
CA ALA A 172 -3.00 -5.76 8.63
C ALA A 172 -3.46 -5.57 7.20
N ALA A 173 -2.59 -5.89 6.24
CA ALA A 173 -2.90 -5.78 4.82
C ALA A 173 -2.33 -6.98 4.08
N ASP A 174 -3.11 -7.49 3.14
CA ASP A 174 -2.68 -8.50 2.20
C ASP A 174 -3.05 -8.10 0.77
N ALA A 175 -2.25 -8.55 -0.19
CA ALA A 175 -2.44 -8.13 -1.55
C ALA A 175 -1.81 -9.06 -2.58
N LEU A 176 -2.39 -9.04 -3.77
CA LEU A 176 -1.89 -9.72 -4.94
C LEU A 176 -1.69 -8.73 -6.08
N THR A 177 -0.50 -8.77 -6.69
CA THR A 177 -0.19 -8.06 -7.93
C THR A 177 0.07 -9.07 -9.04
N ILE A 178 -0.56 -8.89 -10.17
CA ILE A 178 -0.32 -9.68 -11.38
C ILE A 178 0.11 -8.71 -12.47
N GLY A 179 1.16 -9.07 -13.21
CA GLY A 179 1.65 -8.23 -14.28
C GLY A 179 2.17 -9.03 -15.46
N MET A 180 2.37 -8.32 -16.55
CA MET A 180 3.03 -8.84 -17.73
C MET A 180 4.02 -7.81 -18.27
N ASP A 181 5.12 -8.30 -18.79
CA ASP A 181 6.16 -7.45 -19.38
C ASP A 181 6.81 -8.06 -20.61
N LYS A 182 7.42 -7.21 -21.40
CA LYS A 182 8.09 -7.59 -22.63
C LYS A 182 9.27 -6.65 -22.89
N ILE A 183 10.33 -7.19 -23.51
CA ILE A 183 11.42 -6.40 -24.04
C ILE A 183 11.01 -5.86 -25.41
N ILE A 184 10.79 -4.55 -25.49
CA ILE A 184 10.40 -3.89 -26.75
C ILE A 184 11.61 -3.47 -27.60
N ARG A 185 12.77 -3.22 -26.94
CA ARG A 185 14.05 -2.95 -27.57
C ARG A 185 15.15 -3.63 -26.77
N LYS A 186 16.36 -3.75 -27.34
CA LYS A 186 17.52 -4.38 -26.65
C LYS A 186 17.77 -3.84 -25.25
N ASN A 187 17.39 -2.59 -25.00
CA ASN A 187 17.65 -1.86 -23.76
C ASN A 187 16.38 -1.38 -23.03
N THR A 188 15.18 -1.80 -23.46
CA THR A 188 13.94 -1.30 -22.89
C THR A 188 12.97 -2.44 -22.58
N LEU A 189 12.60 -2.57 -21.31
CA LEU A 189 11.49 -3.38 -20.82
C LEU A 189 10.25 -2.49 -20.73
N PHE A 190 9.11 -3.01 -21.11
CA PHE A 190 7.79 -2.37 -20.92
C PHE A 190 6.83 -3.38 -20.30
N GLY A 191 5.97 -2.95 -19.39
CA GLY A 191 5.02 -3.83 -18.76
C GLY A 191 3.82 -3.09 -18.18
N ILE A 192 2.83 -3.91 -17.80
CA ILE A 192 1.60 -3.50 -17.14
C ILE A 192 1.35 -4.43 -15.96
N ALA A 193 0.71 -3.91 -14.93
CA ALA A 193 0.33 -4.69 -13.76
C ALA A 193 -1.00 -4.24 -13.20
N VAL A 194 -1.74 -5.17 -12.61
CA VAL A 194 -2.95 -4.91 -11.83
C VAL A 194 -2.75 -5.46 -10.43
N ARG A 195 -3.38 -4.80 -9.46
CA ARG A 195 -3.28 -5.16 -8.05
C ARG A 195 -4.64 -5.10 -7.37
N ILE A 196 -4.84 -6.00 -6.44
CA ILE A 196 -5.92 -5.97 -5.46
C ILE A 196 -5.29 -6.02 -4.06
N GLN A 197 -5.91 -5.36 -3.11
CA GLN A 197 -5.46 -5.30 -1.71
C GLN A 197 -6.65 -5.14 -0.80
N ASP A 198 -6.63 -5.85 0.34
CA ASP A 198 -7.50 -5.62 1.49
C ASP A 198 -6.63 -5.13 2.65
N GLU A 199 -7.17 -4.23 3.46
CA GLU A 199 -6.49 -3.73 4.65
C GLU A 199 -7.50 -3.47 5.77
N ASP A 200 -7.24 -4.04 6.94
CA ASP A 200 -7.96 -3.74 8.18
C ASP A 200 -7.10 -2.87 9.08
N THR A 201 -7.64 -1.77 9.58
CA THR A 201 -6.98 -0.87 10.52
C THR A 201 -7.82 -0.69 11.77
N ASP A 202 -7.31 -1.16 12.92
CA ASP A 202 -7.87 -0.93 14.23
C ASP A 202 -7.36 0.39 14.81
N ILE A 203 -8.23 1.20 15.35
CA ILE A 203 -7.94 2.51 15.93
C ILE A 203 -8.24 2.46 17.44
N GLY A 204 -7.21 2.61 18.26
CA GLY A 204 -7.33 2.53 19.71
C GLY A 204 -7.74 1.17 20.22
N HIS A 205 -8.69 1.16 21.13
CA HIS A 205 -9.23 -0.02 21.81
C HIS A 205 -10.75 -0.01 21.92
N SER A 206 -11.41 1.00 21.35
CA SER A 206 -12.86 1.21 21.44
C SER A 206 -13.68 0.35 20.48
N GLY A 207 -13.05 -0.24 19.46
CA GLY A 207 -13.71 -0.92 18.35
C GLY A 207 -13.86 -0.03 17.11
N THR A 208 -13.28 1.17 17.13
CA THR A 208 -13.16 2.04 15.96
C THR A 208 -12.23 1.41 14.94
N GLN A 209 -12.66 1.30 13.67
CA GLN A 209 -11.93 0.59 12.62
C GLN A 209 -12.15 1.17 11.22
N ILE A 210 -11.22 0.89 10.34
CA ILE A 210 -11.32 1.15 8.90
C ILE A 210 -11.04 -0.16 8.17
N LYS A 211 -11.94 -0.55 7.27
CA LYS A 211 -11.72 -1.65 6.31
C LYS A 211 -11.58 -1.06 4.93
N SER A 212 -10.53 -1.42 4.22
CA SER A 212 -10.19 -0.82 2.94
C SER A 212 -10.03 -1.90 1.87
N ASP A 213 -10.84 -1.82 0.82
CA ASP A 213 -10.72 -2.63 -0.40
C ASP A 213 -10.14 -1.75 -1.51
N ALA A 214 -9.05 -2.18 -2.13
CA ALA A 214 -8.34 -1.36 -3.09
C ALA A 214 -7.90 -2.12 -4.35
N LYS A 215 -7.92 -1.40 -5.47
CA LYS A 215 -7.52 -1.92 -6.79
C LYS A 215 -6.66 -0.89 -7.49
N SER A 216 -5.62 -1.33 -8.21
CA SER A 216 -4.83 -0.42 -9.04
C SER A 216 -4.40 -1.06 -10.35
N ALA A 217 -4.12 -0.19 -11.33
CA ALA A 217 -3.47 -0.52 -12.59
C ALA A 217 -2.22 0.33 -12.75
N THR A 218 -1.14 -0.27 -13.23
CA THR A 218 0.18 0.35 -13.34
C THR A 218 0.78 0.03 -14.70
N ILE A 219 1.33 1.05 -15.35
CA ILE A 219 2.18 0.92 -16.53
C ILE A 219 3.60 1.22 -16.09
N TYR A 220 4.57 0.43 -16.54
CA TYR A 220 5.96 0.57 -16.15
C TYR A 220 6.94 0.32 -17.29
N SER A 221 8.10 0.92 -17.18
CA SER A 221 9.19 0.74 -18.10
C SER A 221 10.54 0.80 -17.40
N SER A 222 11.48 0.03 -17.90
CA SER A 222 12.88 0.06 -17.47
C SER A 222 13.78 0.23 -18.68
N TRP A 223 14.59 1.26 -18.66
CA TRP A 223 15.57 1.55 -19.70
C TRP A 223 16.98 1.43 -19.16
N HIS A 224 17.94 0.97 -19.99
CA HIS A 224 19.36 0.93 -19.64
C HIS A 224 20.23 1.47 -20.76
N ASN A 225 21.22 2.29 -20.40
CA ASN A 225 22.21 2.79 -21.35
C ASN A 225 23.32 1.75 -21.58
N ASN A 226 23.71 1.07 -20.52
CA ASN A 226 24.74 0.03 -20.54
C ASN A 226 24.31 -1.11 -19.61
N LYS A 227 25.17 -2.15 -19.44
CA LYS A 227 24.84 -3.30 -18.60
C LYS A 227 24.73 -3.00 -17.08
N SER A 228 25.09 -1.78 -16.65
CA SER A 228 25.21 -1.46 -15.22
C SER A 228 24.33 -0.31 -14.73
N THR A 229 23.80 0.54 -15.62
CA THR A 229 22.98 1.70 -15.22
C THR A 229 21.58 1.58 -15.82
N PHE A 230 20.57 1.77 -14.99
CA PHE A 230 19.16 1.59 -15.34
C PHE A 230 18.31 2.72 -14.80
N ILE A 231 17.29 3.08 -15.55
CA ILE A 231 16.24 4.00 -15.14
C ILE A 231 14.91 3.26 -15.20
N ASP A 232 14.23 3.20 -14.09
CA ASP A 232 12.90 2.61 -13.95
C ASP A 232 11.88 3.72 -13.78
N GLY A 233 10.78 3.60 -14.48
CA GLY A 233 9.65 4.50 -14.35
C GLY A 233 8.34 3.73 -14.29
N LEU A 234 7.41 4.22 -13.48
CA LEU A 234 6.04 3.72 -13.48
C LEU A 234 5.06 4.86 -13.24
N VAL A 235 3.86 4.67 -13.77
CA VAL A 235 2.69 5.49 -13.48
C VAL A 235 1.51 4.57 -13.23
N GLY A 236 0.65 4.93 -12.29
CA GLY A 236 -0.51 4.11 -11.96
C GLY A 236 -1.70 4.93 -11.50
N TYR A 237 -2.84 4.27 -11.58
CA TYR A 237 -4.11 4.72 -11.05
C TYR A 237 -4.66 3.67 -10.11
N GLY A 238 -5.24 4.10 -9.00
CA GLY A 238 -5.89 3.23 -8.03
C GLY A 238 -7.22 3.80 -7.56
N TYR A 239 -8.07 2.91 -7.12
CA TYR A 239 -9.31 3.22 -6.43
C TYR A 239 -9.36 2.39 -5.15
N MET A 240 -9.74 3.01 -4.05
CA MET A 240 -9.89 2.39 -2.75
C MET A 240 -11.23 2.80 -2.15
N GLU A 241 -11.89 1.89 -1.51
CA GLU A 241 -13.12 2.07 -0.76
C GLU A 241 -12.84 1.78 0.71
N ASN A 242 -13.21 2.72 1.57
CA ASN A 242 -13.03 2.62 3.01
C ASN A 242 -14.38 2.49 3.69
N ASP A 243 -14.64 1.38 4.33
CA ASP A 243 -15.74 1.20 5.26
C ASP A 243 -15.26 1.60 6.65
N LEU A 244 -15.93 2.58 7.22
CA LEU A 244 -15.58 3.24 8.47
C LEU A 244 -16.56 2.86 9.56
N THR A 245 -16.04 2.51 10.74
CA THR A 245 -16.83 2.35 11.96
C THR A 245 -16.18 3.19 13.05
N ARG A 246 -16.90 4.15 13.58
CA ARG A 246 -16.43 5.02 14.68
C ARG A 246 -17.28 4.81 15.94
N ILE A 247 -16.60 4.52 17.03
CA ILE A 247 -17.23 4.44 18.34
C ILE A 247 -17.14 5.79 19.03
N VAL A 248 -18.27 6.35 19.39
CA VAL A 248 -18.35 7.58 20.16
C VAL A 248 -18.44 7.21 21.64
N GLN A 249 -17.47 7.63 22.44
CA GLN A 249 -17.42 7.25 23.87
C GLN A 249 -18.65 7.67 24.66
N ALA A 250 -19.30 8.77 24.27
CA ALA A 250 -20.55 9.21 24.89
C ALA A 250 -21.74 8.29 24.55
N ASN A 251 -21.68 7.49 23.49
CA ASN A 251 -22.72 6.55 23.08
C ASN A 251 -22.13 5.32 22.41
N PRO A 252 -21.41 4.46 23.14
CA PRO A 252 -20.67 3.34 22.55
C PRO A 252 -21.55 2.25 21.95
N SER A 253 -22.81 2.18 22.36
CA SER A 253 -23.78 1.17 21.88
C SER A 253 -24.32 1.49 20.48
N ASN A 254 -24.09 2.70 19.97
CA ASN A 254 -24.58 3.13 18.66
C ASN A 254 -23.40 3.65 17.80
N PRO A 255 -22.64 2.76 17.16
CA PRO A 255 -21.51 3.14 16.34
C PRO A 255 -21.95 3.99 15.12
N LEU A 256 -21.11 4.92 14.75
CA LEU A 256 -21.24 5.66 13.50
C LEU A 256 -20.56 4.89 12.38
N THR A 257 -21.23 4.80 11.25
CA THR A 257 -20.71 4.11 10.07
C THR A 257 -20.68 5.04 8.86
N GLY A 258 -19.79 4.79 7.93
CA GLY A 258 -19.71 5.54 6.68
C GLY A 258 -18.85 4.80 5.65
N ASN A 259 -19.03 5.16 4.40
CA ASN A 259 -18.21 4.65 3.29
C ASN A 259 -17.58 5.83 2.55
N ARG A 260 -16.29 5.71 2.23
CA ARG A 260 -15.54 6.77 1.55
C ARG A 260 -14.68 6.24 0.41
N GLY A 261 -14.99 6.70 -0.80
CA GLY A 261 -14.17 6.43 -1.99
C GLY A 261 -12.87 7.26 -2.01
N VAL A 262 -11.79 6.67 -2.53
CA VAL A 262 -10.49 7.31 -2.69
C VAL A 262 -9.92 7.02 -4.07
N LYS A 263 -9.75 8.05 -4.89
CA LYS A 263 -9.09 7.96 -6.19
C LYS A 263 -7.62 8.34 -6.06
N GLN A 264 -6.74 7.53 -6.62
CA GLN A 264 -5.29 7.71 -6.48
C GLN A 264 -4.57 7.71 -7.80
N TYR A 265 -3.60 8.61 -7.92
CA TYR A 265 -2.65 8.69 -9.02
C TYR A 265 -1.25 8.62 -8.43
N PHE A 266 -0.38 7.79 -8.98
CA PHE A 266 0.96 7.63 -8.45
C PHE A 266 1.99 7.43 -9.55
N THR A 267 3.21 7.86 -9.27
CA THR A 267 4.36 7.67 -10.14
C THR A 267 5.61 7.46 -9.32
N SER A 268 6.55 6.72 -9.87
CA SER A 268 7.88 6.51 -9.30
C SER A 268 8.93 6.52 -10.39
N ILE A 269 10.08 7.14 -10.11
CA ILE A 269 11.27 7.09 -10.95
C ILE A 269 12.43 6.61 -10.08
N LYS A 270 13.15 5.59 -10.55
CA LYS A 270 14.27 4.97 -9.82
C LYS A 270 15.49 4.88 -10.73
N PHE A 271 16.59 5.45 -10.28
CA PHE A 271 17.92 5.33 -10.91
C PHE A 271 18.69 4.23 -10.21
N ASN A 272 19.25 3.30 -10.96
CA ASN A 272 19.93 2.15 -10.42
C ASN A 272 21.31 1.98 -11.03
N LYS A 273 22.30 1.64 -10.18
CA LYS A 273 23.64 1.22 -10.57
C LYS A 273 23.93 -0.16 -10.06
N ILE A 274 24.20 -1.10 -10.96
CA ILE A 274 24.57 -2.48 -10.62
C ILE A 274 26.08 -2.63 -10.76
N MET A 275 26.70 -3.28 -9.79
CA MET A 275 28.11 -3.63 -9.75
C MET A 275 28.22 -5.11 -9.41
N ASP A 276 28.90 -5.86 -10.26
CA ASP A 276 29.14 -7.28 -10.05
C ASP A 276 30.62 -7.51 -9.85
N LYS A 277 30.94 -8.26 -8.81
CA LYS A 277 32.29 -8.71 -8.53
C LYS A 277 32.22 -10.16 -8.01
N ASP A 278 32.85 -11.06 -8.73
CA ASP A 278 32.85 -12.49 -8.41
C ASP A 278 31.42 -13.03 -8.22
N ASN A 279 31.13 -13.50 -7.02
CA ASN A 279 29.81 -14.01 -6.62
C ASN A 279 28.90 -12.94 -6.03
N PHE A 280 29.33 -11.69 -5.93
CA PHE A 280 28.55 -10.60 -5.38
C PHE A 280 27.92 -9.74 -6.46
N THR A 281 26.64 -9.44 -6.31
CA THR A 281 25.93 -8.39 -7.05
C THR A 281 25.53 -7.31 -6.06
N SER A 282 26.01 -6.09 -6.27
CA SER A 282 25.62 -4.92 -5.51
C SER A 282 24.78 -4.00 -6.38
N LEU A 283 23.72 -3.45 -5.81
CA LEU A 283 22.87 -2.47 -6.48
C LEU A 283 22.74 -1.24 -5.58
N LEU A 284 23.06 -0.08 -6.12
CA LEU A 284 22.79 1.22 -5.51
C LEU A 284 21.65 1.90 -6.25
N PHE A 285 20.78 2.61 -5.53
CA PHE A 285 19.69 3.33 -6.17
C PHE A 285 19.33 4.63 -5.47
N GLY A 286 18.78 5.54 -6.28
CA GLY A 286 18.01 6.70 -5.84
C GLY A 286 16.60 6.64 -6.44
N ARG A 287 15.59 7.01 -5.68
CA ARG A 287 14.18 6.95 -6.11
C ARG A 287 13.44 8.20 -5.68
N PHE A 288 12.56 8.67 -6.55
CA PHE A 288 11.56 9.69 -6.27
C PHE A 288 10.17 9.10 -6.46
N ASP A 289 9.31 9.27 -5.46
CA ASP A 289 7.92 8.83 -5.49
C ASP A 289 6.99 10.06 -5.34
N TYR A 290 5.93 10.06 -6.14
CA TYR A 290 4.87 11.05 -6.04
C TYR A 290 3.50 10.36 -6.12
N GLY A 291 2.58 10.79 -5.25
CA GLY A 291 1.21 10.31 -5.23
C GLY A 291 0.23 11.43 -4.92
N LEU A 292 -0.96 11.34 -5.50
CA LEU A 292 -2.11 12.18 -5.22
C LEU A 292 -3.29 11.28 -4.89
N SER A 293 -3.84 11.42 -3.68
CA SER A 293 -5.07 10.75 -3.27
C SER A 293 -6.18 11.79 -3.10
N LYS A 294 -7.29 11.57 -3.81
CA LYS A 294 -8.52 12.37 -3.69
C LYS A 294 -9.52 11.54 -2.91
N LEU A 295 -9.74 11.92 -1.66
CA LEU A 295 -10.75 11.33 -0.79
C LEU A 295 -12.06 12.05 -1.04
N GLU A 296 -13.09 11.30 -1.40
CA GLU A 296 -14.41 11.85 -1.70
C GLU A 296 -15.14 12.31 -0.42
N SER A 297 -16.08 13.22 -0.56
CA SER A 297 -16.96 13.60 0.55
C SER A 297 -17.83 12.42 0.96
N PHE A 298 -18.16 12.33 2.24
CA PHE A 298 -19.08 11.32 2.75
C PHE A 298 -19.76 11.82 4.02
N SER A 299 -20.85 11.15 4.41
CA SER A 299 -21.56 11.40 5.66
C SER A 299 -21.60 10.14 6.51
N GLU A 300 -21.33 10.28 7.80
CA GLU A 300 -21.58 9.21 8.78
C GLU A 300 -23.08 9.03 8.99
N ILE A 301 -23.45 7.82 9.38
CA ILE A 301 -24.82 7.42 9.75
C ILE A 301 -24.78 6.78 11.12
N GLY A 302 -25.82 6.99 11.95
CA GLY A 302 -25.98 6.25 13.21
C GLY A 302 -26.48 7.10 14.39
N SER A 303 -26.05 8.33 14.58
CA SER A 303 -26.49 9.17 15.69
C SER A 303 -26.41 10.67 15.38
N THR A 304 -26.86 11.49 16.33
CA THR A 304 -26.77 12.96 16.25
C THR A 304 -25.34 13.48 16.23
N HIS A 305 -24.36 12.63 16.56
CA HIS A 305 -22.92 12.93 16.52
C HIS A 305 -22.29 12.64 15.14
N ALA A 306 -23.10 12.28 14.16
CA ALA A 306 -22.65 11.99 12.81
C ALA A 306 -22.12 13.25 12.12
N LEU A 307 -21.00 13.09 11.43
CA LEU A 307 -20.30 14.15 10.69
C LEU A 307 -20.45 13.94 9.19
N LYS A 308 -20.54 15.05 8.50
CA LYS A 308 -20.31 15.15 7.06
C LYS A 308 -18.88 15.62 6.83
N PHE A 309 -18.13 14.87 6.06
CA PHE A 309 -16.75 15.17 5.66
C PHE A 309 -16.75 15.67 4.21
N GLU A 310 -16.04 16.75 3.96
CA GLU A 310 -15.82 17.27 2.62
C GLU A 310 -14.70 16.51 1.89
N ASP A 311 -14.57 16.76 0.59
CA ASP A 311 -13.47 16.25 -0.22
C ASP A 311 -12.11 16.65 0.38
N GLN A 312 -11.14 15.74 0.29
CA GLN A 312 -9.79 15.99 0.78
C GLN A 312 -8.75 15.53 -0.24
N ASN A 313 -7.75 16.36 -0.46
CA ASN A 313 -6.60 16.02 -1.31
C ASN A 313 -5.36 15.76 -0.45
N LEU A 314 -4.78 14.58 -0.61
CA LEU A 314 -3.51 14.19 0.01
C LEU A 314 -2.45 14.10 -1.07
N LYS A 315 -1.32 14.76 -0.86
CA LYS A 315 -0.15 14.67 -1.72
C LYS A 315 0.93 13.88 -0.98
N ASN A 316 1.45 12.83 -1.57
CA ASN A 316 2.56 12.05 -1.07
C ASN A 316 3.80 12.35 -1.89
N LYS A 317 4.90 12.69 -1.25
CA LYS A 317 6.19 12.94 -1.90
C LYS A 317 7.28 12.33 -1.07
N SER A 318 8.18 11.57 -1.68
CA SER A 318 9.36 11.06 -0.98
C SER A 318 10.56 10.93 -1.91
N ILE A 319 11.73 11.04 -1.32
CA ILE A 319 13.01 10.74 -1.94
C ILE A 319 13.65 9.61 -1.14
N SER A 320 14.18 8.62 -1.83
CA SER A 320 14.83 7.48 -1.20
C SER A 320 16.20 7.23 -1.83
N ILE A 321 17.14 6.80 -1.00
CA ILE A 321 18.42 6.24 -1.43
C ILE A 321 18.60 4.89 -0.76
N GLY A 322 19.24 3.97 -1.44
CA GLY A 322 19.44 2.65 -0.85
C GLY A 322 20.38 1.76 -1.64
N GLY A 323 20.62 0.60 -1.07
CA GLY A 323 21.42 -0.42 -1.68
C GLY A 323 20.94 -1.83 -1.35
N LEU A 324 21.31 -2.75 -2.22
CA LEU A 324 21.11 -4.19 -2.05
C LEU A 324 22.42 -4.89 -2.35
N ILE A 325 22.74 -5.88 -1.54
CA ILE A 325 23.87 -6.81 -1.78
C ILE A 325 23.29 -8.21 -1.84
N LYS A 326 23.62 -8.95 -2.89
CA LYS A 326 23.23 -10.32 -3.14
C LYS A 326 24.49 -11.18 -3.34
N TYR A 327 24.54 -12.32 -2.68
CA TYR A 327 25.61 -13.29 -2.83
C TYR A 327 25.11 -14.53 -3.57
N LYS A 328 25.84 -14.99 -4.60
CA LYS A 328 25.47 -16.17 -5.38
C LYS A 328 26.31 -17.36 -4.91
N LYS A 329 25.69 -18.37 -4.30
CA LYS A 329 26.30 -19.64 -3.90
C LYS A 329 25.76 -20.76 -4.78
N LYS A 330 26.62 -21.48 -5.45
CA LYS A 330 26.26 -22.72 -6.15
C LYS A 330 25.96 -23.82 -5.11
N ILE A 331 24.87 -24.53 -5.31
CA ILE A 331 24.49 -25.74 -4.57
C ILE A 331 24.30 -26.88 -5.58
N ASP A 332 24.18 -28.12 -5.12
CA ASP A 332 24.13 -29.30 -6.00
C ASP A 332 23.05 -29.19 -7.07
N ASN A 333 21.85 -28.72 -6.69
CA ASN A 333 20.70 -28.62 -7.57
C ASN A 333 20.35 -27.17 -7.94
N GLY A 334 21.32 -26.25 -7.99
CA GLY A 334 21.04 -24.88 -8.42
C GLY A 334 21.88 -23.80 -7.74
N TYR A 335 21.21 -22.71 -7.36
CA TYR A 335 21.85 -21.55 -6.73
C TYR A 335 21.03 -21.06 -5.54
N PHE A 336 21.72 -20.76 -4.46
CA PHE A 336 21.20 -20.06 -3.30
C PHE A 336 21.75 -18.62 -3.29
N LEU A 337 20.86 -17.63 -3.24
CA LEU A 337 21.19 -16.21 -3.36
C LEU A 337 20.64 -15.42 -2.16
N PRO A 338 21.32 -15.46 -1.00
CA PRO A 338 20.96 -14.59 0.12
C PRO A 338 21.22 -13.14 -0.24
N TYR A 339 20.40 -12.24 0.30
CA TYR A 339 20.56 -10.82 0.08
C TYR A 339 20.13 -9.99 1.30
N GLY A 340 20.69 -8.79 1.36
CA GLY A 340 20.30 -7.75 2.28
C GLY A 340 20.08 -6.44 1.56
N ARG A 341 19.10 -5.67 2.00
CA ARG A 341 18.78 -4.34 1.48
C ARG A 341 18.65 -3.35 2.63
N ILE A 342 19.12 -2.16 2.36
CA ILE A 342 18.91 -0.97 3.20
C ILE A 342 18.40 0.17 2.33
N GLU A 343 17.40 0.89 2.81
CA GLU A 343 16.82 2.04 2.13
C GLU A 343 16.49 3.12 3.16
N PHE A 344 17.00 4.30 2.94
CA PHE A 344 16.64 5.51 3.68
C PHE A 344 15.73 6.37 2.82
N SER A 345 14.64 6.88 3.40
CA SER A 345 13.67 7.71 2.70
C SER A 345 13.37 8.97 3.51
N GLU A 346 13.33 10.09 2.81
CA GLU A 346 12.86 11.37 3.34
C GLU A 346 11.45 11.65 2.81
N ASN A 347 10.56 12.00 3.73
CA ASN A 347 9.17 12.33 3.44
C ASN A 347 9.04 13.84 3.23
N LEU A 348 8.64 14.24 2.04
CA LEU A 348 8.44 15.62 1.62
C LEU A 348 6.95 15.97 1.47
N THR A 349 6.08 15.17 2.07
CA THR A 349 4.63 15.29 1.99
C THR A 349 4.16 16.55 2.72
N PRO A 350 3.39 17.45 2.07
CA PRO A 350 2.82 18.61 2.73
C PRO A 350 1.64 18.22 3.63
N ASN A 351 1.34 19.05 4.61
CA ASN A 351 0.13 18.91 5.40
C ASN A 351 -1.13 19.00 4.52
N SER A 352 -2.19 18.32 4.94
CA SER A 352 -3.49 18.36 4.27
C SER A 352 -4.57 18.86 5.24
N LYS A 353 -5.48 19.69 4.76
CA LYS A 353 -6.63 20.15 5.53
C LYS A 353 -7.88 19.35 5.18
N LEU A 354 -8.61 18.95 6.20
CA LEU A 354 -9.93 18.35 6.12
C LEU A 354 -10.95 19.31 6.67
N LYS A 355 -12.12 19.37 6.02
CA LYS A 355 -13.30 20.11 6.49
C LYS A 355 -14.37 19.11 6.88
N ALA A 356 -15.07 19.36 7.98
CA ALA A 356 -16.21 18.59 8.39
C ALA A 356 -17.25 19.47 9.11
N SER A 357 -18.51 19.01 9.13
CA SER A 357 -19.59 19.64 9.87
C SER A 357 -20.45 18.55 10.52
N TYR A 358 -21.14 18.86 11.61
CA TYR A 358 -22.18 17.95 12.09
C TYR A 358 -23.34 17.91 11.09
N ILE A 359 -23.94 16.74 10.92
CA ILE A 359 -25.15 16.63 10.09
C ILE A 359 -26.29 17.43 10.73
N SER A 360 -26.34 17.48 12.06
CA SER A 360 -27.31 18.26 12.84
C SER A 360 -27.06 19.77 12.81
N ASP A 361 -25.82 20.22 12.50
CA ASP A 361 -25.45 21.63 12.36
C ASP A 361 -24.55 21.84 11.15
N PRO A 362 -25.12 21.87 9.94
CA PRO A 362 -24.35 21.99 8.71
C PRO A 362 -23.74 23.39 8.48
N ASN A 363 -24.16 24.39 9.25
CA ASN A 363 -23.68 25.77 9.11
C ASN A 363 -22.34 26.00 9.82
N THR A 364 -22.00 25.16 10.78
CA THR A 364 -20.71 25.24 11.49
C THR A 364 -19.69 24.31 10.83
N THR A 365 -18.64 24.90 10.25
CA THR A 365 -17.57 24.14 9.60
C THR A 365 -16.36 24.06 10.52
N TYR A 366 -15.86 22.86 10.66
CA TYR A 366 -14.66 22.54 11.43
C TYR A 366 -13.52 22.16 10.53
N TYR A 367 -12.30 22.41 10.97
CA TYR A 367 -11.07 22.15 10.21
C TYR A 367 -10.13 21.26 11.01
N TYR A 368 -9.57 20.25 10.34
CA TYR A 368 -8.51 19.43 10.88
C TYR A 368 -7.31 19.41 9.94
N THR A 369 -6.12 19.63 10.45
CA THR A 369 -4.89 19.56 9.68
C THR A 369 -4.20 18.23 9.92
N VAL A 370 -4.22 17.36 8.92
CA VAL A 370 -3.42 16.13 8.91
C VAL A 370 -1.96 16.52 8.68
N LYS A 371 -1.14 16.28 9.69
CA LYS A 371 0.31 16.54 9.67
C LYS A 371 1.07 15.24 9.55
N GLU A 372 2.19 15.26 8.83
CA GLU A 372 3.10 14.12 8.81
C GLU A 372 3.79 13.96 10.16
N ASP A 373 3.74 12.75 10.71
CA ASP A 373 4.33 12.45 12.01
C ASP A 373 5.83 12.13 11.93
N TYR A 374 6.36 11.90 10.73
CA TYR A 374 7.78 11.59 10.50
C TYR A 374 8.30 12.28 9.23
N SER A 375 9.55 12.71 9.29
CA SER A 375 10.28 13.27 8.14
C SER A 375 11.08 12.21 7.40
N ASN A 376 11.50 11.15 8.05
CA ASN A 376 12.36 10.12 7.48
C ASN A 376 11.97 8.72 7.94
N SER A 377 12.41 7.73 7.18
CA SER A 377 12.25 6.31 7.51
C SER A 377 13.44 5.48 7.04
N LEU A 378 13.67 4.38 7.74
CA LEU A 378 14.67 3.37 7.41
C LEU A 378 13.97 2.05 7.11
N LYS A 379 14.24 1.47 5.95
CA LYS A 379 13.80 0.13 5.58
C LYS A 379 14.98 -0.83 5.56
N LEU A 380 14.81 -1.93 6.25
CA LEU A 380 15.73 -3.06 6.27
C LEU A 380 15.02 -4.28 5.67
N GLU A 381 15.70 -5.01 4.80
CA GLU A 381 15.21 -6.24 4.22
C GLU A 381 16.30 -7.29 4.23
N LEU A 382 15.94 -8.50 4.66
CA LEU A 382 16.75 -9.70 4.55
C LEU A 382 15.94 -10.77 3.82
N GLY A 383 16.56 -11.46 2.90
CA GLY A 383 15.89 -12.50 2.14
C GLY A 383 16.86 -13.42 1.44
N PHE A 384 16.30 -14.39 0.76
CA PHE A 384 17.06 -15.23 -0.17
C PHE A 384 16.20 -15.67 -1.35
N ASP A 385 16.87 -15.89 -2.47
CA ASP A 385 16.33 -16.56 -3.64
C ASP A 385 16.95 -17.94 -3.74
N LEU A 386 16.15 -18.94 -4.06
CA LEU A 386 16.58 -20.30 -4.34
C LEU A 386 16.19 -20.66 -5.77
N ASN A 387 17.17 -20.85 -6.64
CA ASN A 387 16.96 -21.23 -8.03
C ASN A 387 17.40 -22.69 -8.20
N LEU A 388 16.48 -23.60 -8.46
CA LEU A 388 16.75 -25.02 -8.63
C LEU A 388 16.91 -25.38 -10.11
N ILE A 389 17.71 -26.41 -10.41
CA ILE A 389 18.03 -26.89 -11.78
C ILE A 389 16.77 -27.29 -12.54
N ASP A 390 15.78 -27.88 -11.85
CA ASP A 390 14.49 -28.28 -12.43
C ASP A 390 13.52 -27.12 -12.62
N SER A 391 14.10 -25.91 -12.70
CA SER A 391 13.35 -24.71 -13.03
C SER A 391 12.40 -24.20 -11.93
N TRP A 392 12.57 -24.64 -10.67
CA TRP A 392 11.86 -24.06 -9.55
C TRP A 392 12.57 -22.84 -9.01
N TYR A 393 11.81 -21.82 -8.75
CA TYR A 393 12.23 -20.61 -8.05
C TYR A 393 11.42 -20.45 -6.76
N PHE A 394 12.13 -20.23 -5.68
CA PHE A 394 11.55 -19.86 -4.41
C PHE A 394 12.26 -18.62 -3.90
N SER A 395 11.50 -17.65 -3.41
CA SER A 395 12.06 -16.46 -2.76
C SER A 395 11.29 -16.14 -1.50
N THR A 396 11.99 -15.76 -0.48
CA THR A 396 11.38 -15.24 0.74
C THR A 396 12.16 -14.04 1.26
N SER A 397 11.43 -13.09 1.86
CA SER A 397 12.05 -11.94 2.52
C SER A 397 11.23 -11.47 3.71
N ILE A 398 11.94 -10.92 4.68
CA ILE A 398 11.39 -10.18 5.81
C ILE A 398 11.85 -8.74 5.66
N ARG A 399 10.92 -7.81 5.75
CA ARG A 399 11.16 -6.37 5.69
C ARG A 399 10.67 -5.71 6.95
N ARG A 400 11.45 -4.75 7.40
CA ARG A 400 11.05 -3.86 8.48
C ARG A 400 11.23 -2.42 8.06
N LEU A 401 10.15 -1.66 8.06
CA LEU A 401 10.16 -0.21 7.91
C LEU A 401 10.05 0.42 9.29
N ILE A 402 10.99 1.28 9.61
CA ILE A 402 11.07 2.01 10.86
C ILE A 402 10.82 3.49 10.53
N LYS A 403 9.75 4.04 11.10
CA LYS A 403 9.37 5.46 11.01
C LYS A 403 9.50 6.00 12.43
N ASN A 404 10.36 6.92 12.74
CA ASN A 404 10.63 7.34 14.11
C ASN A 404 10.97 6.16 15.07
N ASN A 405 11.28 6.45 16.32
CA ASN A 405 11.71 5.40 17.28
C ASN A 405 10.60 4.45 17.75
N LYS A 406 9.34 4.65 17.34
CA LYS A 406 8.19 3.90 17.89
C LYS A 406 7.27 3.27 16.86
N ASP A 407 7.35 3.71 15.60
CA ASP A 407 6.49 3.24 14.53
C ASP A 407 7.24 2.26 13.66
N TYR A 408 6.60 1.14 13.36
CA TYR A 408 7.19 0.12 12.50
C TYR A 408 6.13 -0.60 11.68
N GLU A 409 6.57 -1.06 10.54
CA GLU A 409 5.83 -1.99 9.69
C GLU A 409 6.72 -3.21 9.44
N ASN A 410 6.17 -4.39 9.61
CA ASN A 410 6.84 -5.63 9.22
C ASN A 410 6.09 -6.22 8.04
N GLU A 411 6.86 -6.71 7.08
CA GLU A 411 6.33 -7.38 5.91
C GLU A 411 7.07 -8.70 5.72
N PHE A 412 6.32 -9.74 5.41
CA PHE A 412 6.84 -11.03 5.04
C PHE A 412 6.35 -11.37 3.65
N ALA A 413 7.25 -11.75 2.75
CA ALA A 413 6.93 -12.13 1.40
C ALA A 413 7.49 -13.51 1.06
N ILE A 414 6.66 -14.30 0.38
CA ILE A 414 7.07 -15.57 -0.23
C ILE A 414 6.71 -15.50 -1.71
N LYS A 415 7.64 -15.88 -2.57
CA LYS A 415 7.41 -16.02 -4.01
C LYS A 415 7.80 -17.44 -4.40
N LEU A 416 6.94 -18.08 -5.16
CA LEU A 416 7.18 -19.41 -5.71
C LEU A 416 6.90 -19.35 -7.21
N GLY A 417 7.84 -19.80 -8.01
CA GLY A 417 7.69 -19.82 -9.46
C GLY A 417 8.25 -21.10 -10.08
N ARG A 418 7.70 -21.44 -11.22
CA ARG A 418 8.22 -22.48 -12.10
C ARG A 418 8.34 -21.90 -13.50
N PRO A 419 9.48 -22.01 -14.16
CA PRO A 419 9.57 -21.66 -15.57
C PRO A 419 8.78 -22.70 -16.40
N PHE A 420 8.27 -22.26 -17.50
CA PHE A 420 7.59 -23.07 -18.51
C PHE A 420 8.45 -23.16 -19.76
#